data_6b26056643074548bfc414a4f81b39d6
#
_entry.id   6b26056643074548bfc414a4f81b39d6
#
_cell.length_a   1.000
_cell.length_b   1.000
_cell.length_c   1.000
_cell.angle_alpha   90.00
_cell.angle_beta   90.00
_cell.angle_gamma   90.00
#
_symmetry.space_group_name_H-M   'P 1'
#
loop_
_entity.id
_entity.type
_entity.pdbx_description
1 polymer ?
#
loop_
_entity_poly.entity_id
_entity_poly.type
_entity_poly.pdbx_seq_one_letter_code
_entity_poly.pdbx_strand_id
1 'polypeptide(L)'
;KAGYIERDLYHKTETGTPQGGILSPLLSNIYLNDFDWYVGRTYMEPHRKCKHKCNDTRRLKWSGITPKYNYRFADDWVILTSTQAEALRLKRQLTKYFRYRMKLDLSQEKTYVTDLRTDGIHFLGFVVKAELKRKTPDPATWSETLVGKPFPDMNRLTKKICNLSKEVRRIGLFTQPNTQAAQIQYVNSIIMGLAQYLQPSICSAAYHAIDRRVNNTALAVWKNLFPKRYNQMQVPLQTLCNLPHRHEGYKSKTFAIEIEEKWYGITCAFITHVKYETRPFNQHMTPYTEEGRRIYVSYRTKHKPLPCDRPSINTPEDILLSAYARGKGWKANFEYFMNREYAYNRDKGKCKCCGRYFSDNLPKHCHHVNNKLPVEKINKVSNLAWLCVPCHRMVHNSPIYPGTDQKTIRKIEQYKQKLT
;
A
#
# COMPACT_ATOMS: atom_id res chain seq x y z
N LYS A 1 7.16 25.97 18.43
CA LYS A 1 8.62 25.98 18.19
C LYS A 1 9.01 24.57 17.80
N ALA A 2 9.31 24.36 16.53
CA ALA A 2 9.79 23.08 16.02
C ALA A 2 11.32 23.07 15.99
N GLY A 3 11.91 21.89 16.13
CA GLY A 3 13.33 21.65 15.98
C GLY A 3 13.52 20.23 15.46
N TYR A 4 14.72 19.88 15.09
CA TYR A 4 15.09 18.53 14.69
C TYR A 4 16.38 18.11 15.41
N ILE A 5 16.55 16.80 15.51
CA ILE A 5 17.76 16.22 16.10
C ILE A 5 18.55 15.60 14.94
N GLU A 6 19.82 16.01 14.80
CA GLU A 6 20.76 15.43 13.87
C GLU A 6 22.04 15.08 14.62
N ARG A 7 22.47 13.82 14.55
CA ARG A 7 23.66 13.28 15.26
C ARG A 7 23.64 13.61 16.75
N ASP A 8 22.48 13.39 17.40
CA ASP A 8 22.19 13.64 18.81
C ASP A 8 22.23 15.12 19.24
N LEU A 9 22.36 16.06 18.29
CA LEU A 9 22.34 17.50 18.56
C LEU A 9 20.96 18.07 18.16
N TYR A 10 20.36 18.86 19.05
CA TYR A 10 19.14 19.60 18.80
C TYR A 10 19.40 20.88 18.00
N HIS A 11 18.73 21.01 16.87
CA HIS A 11 18.72 22.19 16.02
C HIS A 11 17.36 22.87 16.06
N LYS A 12 17.35 24.14 16.43
CA LYS A 12 16.14 24.96 16.42
C LYS A 12 15.84 25.40 15.00
N THR A 13 14.60 25.20 14.53
CA THR A 13 14.12 25.77 13.25
C THR A 13 13.40 27.08 13.49
N GLU A 14 13.76 28.12 12.74
CA GLU A 14 13.09 29.43 12.80
C GLU A 14 11.92 29.51 11.83
N THR A 15 12.01 28.82 10.69
CA THR A 15 11.02 28.80 9.61
C THR A 15 10.72 27.37 9.15
N GLY A 16 9.49 27.16 8.71
CA GLY A 16 9.03 25.87 8.18
C GLY A 16 8.72 24.83 9.25
N THR A 17 8.50 23.60 8.82
CA THR A 17 8.27 22.43 9.68
C THR A 17 9.32 21.37 9.37
N PRO A 18 9.87 20.66 10.37
CA PRO A 18 10.87 19.63 10.14
C PRO A 18 10.27 18.49 9.32
N GLN A 19 11.07 17.95 8.40
CA GLN A 19 10.66 16.78 7.61
C GLN A 19 10.48 15.58 8.55
N GLY A 20 9.35 14.86 8.38
CA GLY A 20 9.00 13.71 9.23
C GLY A 20 8.25 14.08 10.53
N GLY A 21 7.97 15.35 10.79
CA GLY A 21 7.11 15.75 11.91
C GLY A 21 5.67 15.28 11.75
N ILE A 22 5.07 14.71 12.80
CA ILE A 22 3.69 14.14 12.76
C ILE A 22 2.65 15.18 12.34
N LEU A 23 2.79 16.43 12.76
CA LEU A 23 1.87 17.53 12.45
C LEU A 23 2.19 18.23 11.12
N SER A 24 3.39 18.02 10.54
CA SER A 24 3.82 18.72 9.32
C SER A 24 2.85 18.57 8.14
N PRO A 25 2.32 17.38 7.81
CA PRO A 25 1.36 17.23 6.72
C PRO A 25 0.04 17.95 6.98
N LEU A 26 -0.42 17.96 8.24
CA LEU A 26 -1.66 18.66 8.62
C LEU A 26 -1.50 20.17 8.49
N LEU A 27 -0.43 20.73 9.05
CA LEU A 27 -0.13 22.15 8.98
C LEU A 27 0.07 22.63 7.53
N SER A 28 0.79 21.85 6.73
CA SER A 28 0.96 22.12 5.30
C SER A 28 -0.39 22.15 4.56
N ASN A 29 -1.27 21.20 4.84
CA ASN A 29 -2.60 21.18 4.22
C ASN A 29 -3.49 22.34 4.66
N ILE A 30 -3.46 22.74 5.93
CA ILE A 30 -4.17 23.92 6.43
C ILE A 30 -3.65 25.17 5.74
N TYR A 31 -2.33 25.31 5.64
CA TYR A 31 -1.70 26.49 5.03
C TYR A 31 -2.00 26.59 3.52
N LEU A 32 -1.87 25.50 2.78
CA LEU A 32 -2.12 25.44 1.35
C LEU A 32 -3.61 25.42 0.98
N ASN A 33 -4.51 25.28 1.95
CA ASN A 33 -5.96 25.37 1.72
C ASN A 33 -6.39 26.75 1.16
N ASP A 34 -5.68 27.83 1.51
CA ASP A 34 -5.93 29.16 0.93
C ASP A 34 -5.70 29.17 -0.60
N PHE A 35 -4.67 28.46 -1.07
CA PHE A 35 -4.43 28.25 -2.50
C PHE A 35 -5.54 27.41 -3.16
N ASP A 36 -5.99 26.33 -2.53
CA ASP A 36 -7.08 25.52 -3.06
C ASP A 36 -8.37 26.34 -3.22
N TRP A 37 -8.69 27.17 -2.23
CA TRP A 37 -9.83 28.08 -2.29
C TRP A 37 -9.66 29.16 -3.34
N TYR A 38 -8.45 29.70 -3.50
CA TYR A 38 -8.18 30.71 -4.52
C TYR A 38 -8.47 30.17 -5.93
N VAL A 39 -7.92 29.00 -6.26
CA VAL A 39 -8.15 28.36 -7.56
C VAL A 39 -9.60 27.89 -7.70
N GLY A 40 -10.15 27.26 -6.68
CA GLY A 40 -11.52 26.77 -6.66
C GLY A 40 -12.54 27.86 -6.95
N ARG A 41 -12.51 28.93 -6.17
CA ARG A 41 -13.45 30.05 -6.29
C ARG A 41 -13.28 30.84 -7.58
N THR A 42 -12.04 30.96 -8.07
CA THR A 42 -11.77 31.76 -9.29
C THR A 42 -12.11 30.99 -10.57
N TYR A 43 -11.87 29.67 -10.61
CA TYR A 43 -11.87 28.94 -11.86
C TYR A 43 -12.69 27.65 -11.90
N MET A 44 -13.13 27.13 -10.73
CA MET A 44 -13.82 25.85 -10.66
C MET A 44 -15.28 25.98 -10.22
N GLU A 45 -15.60 26.97 -9.39
CA GLU A 45 -16.93 27.17 -8.84
C GLU A 45 -17.55 28.48 -9.36
N PRO A 46 -18.78 28.44 -9.91
CA PRO A 46 -19.49 29.67 -10.29
C PRO A 46 -19.97 30.38 -9.00
N HIS A 47 -20.08 31.71 -9.06
CA HIS A 47 -20.60 32.52 -7.95
C HIS A 47 -21.99 32.06 -7.47
N ARG A 48 -22.77 31.45 -8.34
CA ARG A 48 -24.09 30.89 -8.04
C ARG A 48 -24.08 29.39 -8.36
N LYS A 49 -24.14 28.56 -7.32
CA LYS A 49 -24.16 27.09 -7.47
C LYS A 49 -25.40 26.62 -8.23
N CYS A 50 -25.20 25.67 -9.14
CA CYS A 50 -26.29 25.00 -9.84
C CYS A 50 -26.78 23.79 -9.05
N LYS A 51 -28.06 23.41 -9.24
CA LYS A 51 -28.63 22.18 -8.69
C LYS A 51 -27.83 20.93 -9.17
N HIS A 52 -27.30 20.99 -10.39
CA HIS A 52 -26.47 19.91 -10.96
C HIS A 52 -25.07 20.43 -11.29
N LYS A 53 -24.03 19.80 -10.75
CA LYS A 53 -22.61 20.17 -10.97
C LYS A 53 -22.18 20.22 -12.43
N CYS A 54 -22.78 19.42 -13.31
CA CYS A 54 -22.50 19.45 -14.76
C CYS A 54 -22.81 20.81 -15.39
N ASN A 55 -23.71 21.59 -14.80
CA ASN A 55 -24.05 22.93 -15.27
C ASN A 55 -23.11 24.03 -14.74
N ASP A 56 -22.32 23.76 -13.69
CA ASP A 56 -21.38 24.74 -13.15
C ASP A 56 -20.30 25.13 -14.17
N THR A 57 -19.75 24.14 -14.87
CA THR A 57 -18.79 24.36 -15.97
C THR A 57 -19.38 25.22 -17.10
N ARG A 58 -20.66 25.00 -17.44
CA ARG A 58 -21.37 25.79 -18.47
C ARG A 58 -21.57 27.23 -18.01
N ARG A 59 -21.94 27.44 -16.74
CA ARG A 59 -22.10 28.79 -16.16
C ARG A 59 -20.79 29.56 -16.10
N LEU A 60 -19.68 28.91 -15.72
CA LEU A 60 -18.36 29.54 -15.76
C LEU A 60 -18.04 30.05 -17.18
N LYS A 61 -18.28 29.23 -18.20
CA LYS A 61 -18.07 29.62 -19.60
C LYS A 61 -18.96 30.78 -20.02
N TRP A 62 -20.21 30.81 -19.62
CA TRP A 62 -21.14 31.93 -19.88
C TRP A 62 -20.71 33.22 -19.19
N SER A 63 -20.02 33.12 -18.05
CA SER A 63 -19.41 34.27 -17.36
C SER A 63 -18.03 34.66 -17.94
N GLY A 64 -17.64 34.11 -19.09
CA GLY A 64 -16.34 34.37 -19.71
C GLY A 64 -15.13 33.73 -19.03
N ILE A 65 -15.38 32.84 -18.07
CA ILE A 65 -14.31 32.17 -17.32
C ILE A 65 -14.05 30.78 -17.92
N THR A 66 -12.84 30.56 -18.41
CA THR A 66 -12.42 29.20 -18.81
C THR A 66 -12.13 28.36 -17.55
N PRO A 67 -12.86 27.24 -17.35
CA PRO A 67 -12.63 26.39 -16.19
C PRO A 67 -11.22 25.84 -16.15
N LYS A 68 -10.64 25.82 -14.94
CA LYS A 68 -9.34 25.20 -14.65
C LYS A 68 -9.51 24.24 -13.50
N TYR A 69 -8.82 23.10 -13.55
CA TYR A 69 -8.99 22.04 -12.57
C TYR A 69 -7.69 21.86 -11.79
N ASN A 70 -7.77 22.10 -10.48
CA ASN A 70 -6.65 21.92 -9.55
C ASN A 70 -6.70 20.55 -8.89
N TYR A 71 -5.57 19.86 -8.92
CA TYR A 71 -5.34 18.60 -8.21
C TYR A 71 -4.09 18.76 -7.36
N ARG A 72 -4.22 18.65 -6.04
CA ARG A 72 -3.12 18.80 -5.09
C ARG A 72 -3.02 17.59 -4.18
N PHE A 73 -1.81 17.16 -3.94
CA PHE A 73 -1.44 16.18 -2.93
C PHE A 73 -0.26 16.73 -2.12
N ALA A 74 -0.50 17.11 -0.88
CA ALA A 74 0.44 17.84 -0.04
C ALA A 74 0.97 19.10 -0.73
N ASP A 75 2.26 19.17 -1.03
CA ASP A 75 2.94 20.25 -1.74
C ASP A 75 2.97 20.08 -3.27
N ASP A 76 2.73 18.86 -3.77
CA ASP A 76 2.63 18.61 -5.20
C ASP A 76 1.25 19.00 -5.75
N TRP A 77 1.20 19.81 -6.80
CA TRP A 77 -0.04 20.22 -7.45
C TRP A 77 0.07 20.30 -8.97
N VAL A 78 -1.07 20.10 -9.62
CA VAL A 78 -1.23 20.19 -11.07
C VAL A 78 -2.52 20.95 -11.36
N ILE A 79 -2.46 21.93 -12.27
CA ILE A 79 -3.63 22.62 -12.76
C ILE A 79 -3.78 22.40 -14.26
N LEU A 80 -4.92 21.85 -14.66
CA LEU A 80 -5.27 21.66 -16.05
C LEU A 80 -5.90 22.92 -16.63
N THR A 81 -5.42 23.38 -17.80
CA THR A 81 -5.91 24.54 -18.55
C THR A 81 -6.20 24.14 -20.00
N SER A 82 -6.94 24.95 -20.73
CA SER A 82 -7.33 24.65 -22.10
C SER A 82 -6.26 25.04 -23.14
N THR A 83 -5.44 26.06 -22.86
CA THR A 83 -4.43 26.58 -23.78
C THR A 83 -3.10 26.88 -23.10
N GLN A 84 -2.02 26.88 -23.87
CA GLN A 84 -0.69 27.25 -23.40
C GLN A 84 -0.65 28.70 -22.87
N ALA A 85 -1.31 29.61 -23.56
CA ALA A 85 -1.34 31.04 -23.19
C ALA A 85 -1.99 31.21 -21.79
N GLU A 86 -3.10 30.49 -21.51
CA GLU A 86 -3.73 30.48 -20.20
C GLU A 86 -2.83 29.86 -19.13
N ALA A 87 -2.14 28.78 -19.44
CA ALA A 87 -1.21 28.13 -18.51
C ALA A 87 -0.06 29.08 -18.12
N LEU A 88 0.53 29.75 -19.08
CA LEU A 88 1.61 30.72 -18.83
C LEU A 88 1.12 31.97 -18.06
N ARG A 89 -0.08 32.45 -18.37
CA ARG A 89 -0.72 33.54 -17.60
C ARG A 89 -0.96 33.12 -16.16
N LEU A 90 -1.52 31.92 -15.97
CA LEU A 90 -1.81 31.36 -14.64
C LEU A 90 -0.51 31.15 -13.84
N LYS A 91 0.54 30.60 -14.46
CA LYS A 91 1.85 30.43 -13.81
C LYS A 91 2.36 31.78 -13.26
N ARG A 92 2.30 32.86 -14.04
CA ARG A 92 2.69 34.19 -13.58
C ARG A 92 1.83 34.73 -12.43
N GLN A 93 0.51 34.51 -12.49
CA GLN A 93 -0.42 34.90 -11.42
C GLN A 93 -0.14 34.12 -10.14
N LEU A 94 0.03 32.82 -10.22
CA LEU A 94 0.33 31.98 -9.07
C LEU A 94 1.69 32.29 -8.45
N THR A 95 2.72 32.58 -9.25
CA THR A 95 4.03 33.00 -8.72
C THR A 95 3.88 34.25 -7.84
N LYS A 96 3.10 35.25 -8.31
CA LYS A 96 2.81 36.43 -7.50
C LYS A 96 1.96 36.10 -6.26
N TYR A 97 0.92 35.27 -6.41
CA TYR A 97 0.05 34.86 -5.32
C TYR A 97 0.84 34.16 -4.21
N PHE A 98 1.65 33.17 -4.54
CA PHE A 98 2.48 32.44 -3.58
C PHE A 98 3.45 33.38 -2.87
N ARG A 99 4.16 34.26 -3.60
CA ARG A 99 5.13 35.18 -3.02
C ARG A 99 4.48 36.22 -2.09
N TYR A 100 3.42 36.90 -2.54
CA TYR A 100 2.87 38.03 -1.80
C TYR A 100 1.83 37.62 -0.78
N ARG A 101 0.95 36.68 -1.10
CA ARG A 101 -0.13 36.23 -0.22
C ARG A 101 0.31 35.13 0.73
N MET A 102 0.98 34.11 0.20
CA MET A 102 1.36 32.93 0.98
C MET A 102 2.79 32.99 1.54
N LYS A 103 3.56 34.02 1.20
CA LYS A 103 4.97 34.16 1.63
C LYS A 103 5.80 32.92 1.33
N LEU A 104 5.55 32.28 0.18
CA LEU A 104 6.26 31.11 -0.33
C LEU A 104 6.78 31.42 -1.74
N ASP A 105 7.97 30.94 -2.06
CA ASP A 105 8.51 31.01 -3.41
C ASP A 105 8.34 29.67 -4.14
N LEU A 106 7.80 29.76 -5.37
CA LEU A 106 7.70 28.60 -6.24
C LEU A 106 9.06 28.27 -6.84
N SER A 107 9.48 27.02 -6.78
CA SER A 107 10.68 26.55 -7.46
C SER A 107 10.52 26.72 -8.98
N GLN A 108 11.37 27.51 -9.59
CA GLN A 108 11.34 27.75 -11.05
C GLN A 108 11.61 26.46 -11.83
N GLU A 109 12.51 25.61 -11.35
CA GLU A 109 12.88 24.36 -11.99
C GLU A 109 11.76 23.30 -11.94
N LYS A 110 10.95 23.31 -10.86
CA LYS A 110 9.88 22.34 -10.66
C LYS A 110 8.51 22.82 -11.14
N THR A 111 8.35 24.14 -11.37
CA THR A 111 7.08 24.72 -11.83
C THR A 111 7.17 25.02 -13.33
N TYR A 112 6.66 24.11 -14.14
CA TYR A 112 6.69 24.20 -15.59
C TYR A 112 5.31 23.97 -16.21
N VAL A 113 5.17 24.35 -17.48
CA VAL A 113 3.97 24.16 -18.30
C VAL A 113 4.25 23.05 -19.30
N THR A 114 3.35 22.08 -19.38
CA THR A 114 3.50 20.89 -20.26
C THR A 114 2.28 20.73 -21.15
N ASP A 115 2.48 20.46 -22.43
CA ASP A 115 1.41 20.04 -23.34
C ASP A 115 1.19 18.52 -23.17
N LEU A 116 0.01 18.13 -22.68
CA LEU A 116 -0.35 16.73 -22.43
C LEU A 116 -0.43 15.86 -23.69
N ARG A 117 -0.49 16.47 -24.88
CA ARG A 117 -0.58 15.74 -26.17
C ARG A 117 0.79 15.29 -26.63
N THR A 118 1.85 16.03 -26.31
CA THR A 118 3.23 15.72 -26.68
C THR A 118 3.99 15.08 -25.52
N ASP A 119 3.87 15.67 -24.34
CA ASP A 119 4.59 15.25 -23.14
C ASP A 119 3.63 14.81 -22.04
N GLY A 120 4.14 14.06 -21.08
CA GLY A 120 3.37 13.64 -19.93
C GLY A 120 3.63 14.53 -18.72
N ILE A 121 2.63 14.67 -17.86
CA ILE A 121 2.80 15.24 -16.52
C ILE A 121 3.30 14.16 -15.57
N HIS A 122 4.44 14.40 -14.91
CA HIS A 122 4.93 13.58 -13.81
C HIS A 122 4.23 13.98 -12.50
N PHE A 123 3.35 13.14 -12.01
CA PHE A 123 2.60 13.39 -10.77
C PHE A 123 2.47 12.12 -9.94
N LEU A 124 2.85 12.18 -8.68
CA LEU A 124 2.76 11.07 -7.73
C LEU A 124 3.34 9.73 -8.25
N GLY A 125 4.47 9.77 -8.96
CA GLY A 125 5.11 8.56 -9.49
C GLY A 125 4.43 7.96 -10.72
N PHE A 126 3.53 8.70 -11.33
CA PHE A 126 2.88 8.39 -12.60
C PHE A 126 3.19 9.45 -13.65
N VAL A 127 3.06 9.05 -14.91
CA VAL A 127 3.10 9.95 -16.06
C VAL A 127 1.71 9.95 -16.68
N VAL A 128 1.02 11.09 -16.64
CA VAL A 128 -0.30 11.25 -17.23
C VAL A 128 -0.18 11.90 -18.61
N LYS A 129 -0.69 11.23 -19.65
CA LYS A 129 -0.69 11.70 -21.04
C LYS A 129 -2.13 11.79 -21.56
N ALA A 130 -2.37 12.67 -22.52
CA ALA A 130 -3.60 12.71 -23.28
C ALA A 130 -3.48 11.83 -24.52
N GLU A 131 -4.32 10.81 -24.62
CA GLU A 131 -4.36 9.91 -25.77
C GLU A 131 -5.78 9.79 -26.32
N LEU A 132 -5.89 9.41 -27.60
CA LEU A 132 -7.17 9.20 -28.23
C LEU A 132 -7.95 8.07 -27.54
N LYS A 133 -9.23 8.30 -27.36
CA LYS A 133 -10.13 7.28 -26.83
C LYS A 133 -10.45 6.26 -27.91
N ARG A 134 -9.84 5.08 -27.84
CA ARG A 134 -10.16 3.95 -28.71
C ARG A 134 -11.48 3.34 -28.26
N LYS A 135 -12.47 3.33 -29.15
CA LYS A 135 -13.79 2.71 -28.88
C LYS A 135 -13.88 1.28 -29.41
N THR A 136 -13.14 0.99 -30.48
CA THR A 136 -13.14 -0.31 -31.18
C THR A 136 -11.73 -0.65 -31.64
N PRO A 137 -11.44 -1.91 -32.02
CA PRO A 137 -10.15 -2.29 -32.63
C PRO A 137 -9.91 -1.58 -33.98
N ASP A 138 -10.97 -1.19 -34.70
CA ASP A 138 -10.87 -0.53 -35.98
C ASP A 138 -10.48 0.95 -35.81
N PRO A 139 -9.31 1.39 -36.35
CA PRO A 139 -8.85 2.77 -36.30
C PRO A 139 -9.81 3.77 -36.94
N ALA A 140 -10.55 3.38 -37.99
CA ALA A 140 -11.51 4.24 -38.69
C ALA A 140 -12.69 4.68 -37.79
N THR A 141 -12.96 3.97 -36.70
CA THR A 141 -14.03 4.26 -35.75
C THR A 141 -13.55 4.96 -34.47
N TRP A 142 -12.28 5.33 -34.38
CA TRP A 142 -11.74 5.98 -33.19
C TRP A 142 -12.33 7.39 -33.03
N SER A 143 -12.68 7.69 -31.80
CA SER A 143 -13.11 9.04 -31.41
C SER A 143 -11.90 9.98 -31.37
N GLU A 144 -12.01 11.17 -31.94
CA GLU A 144 -11.03 12.26 -31.78
C GLU A 144 -10.95 12.78 -30.32
N THR A 145 -11.79 12.26 -29.42
CA THR A 145 -11.80 12.67 -28.02
C THR A 145 -10.53 12.22 -27.31
N LEU A 146 -9.78 13.17 -26.81
CA LEU A 146 -8.63 12.90 -25.95
C LEU A 146 -9.09 12.54 -24.54
N VAL A 147 -8.42 11.53 -23.93
CA VAL A 147 -8.62 11.10 -22.55
C VAL A 147 -7.28 11.04 -21.83
N GLY A 148 -7.26 11.45 -20.58
CA GLY A 148 -6.07 11.33 -19.74
C GLY A 148 -5.84 9.85 -19.39
N LYS A 149 -4.62 9.37 -19.63
CA LYS A 149 -4.20 8.01 -19.30
C LYS A 149 -2.98 8.06 -18.37
N PRO A 150 -3.07 7.49 -17.17
CA PRO A 150 -1.93 7.37 -16.26
C PRO A 150 -1.09 6.15 -16.61
N PHE A 151 0.21 6.34 -16.70
CA PHE A 151 1.22 5.29 -16.84
C PHE A 151 2.18 5.34 -15.66
N PRO A 152 2.81 4.23 -15.24
CA PRO A 152 3.90 4.26 -14.29
C PRO A 152 5.07 5.12 -14.77
N ASP A 153 5.67 5.90 -13.88
CA ASP A 153 6.96 6.55 -14.17
C ASP A 153 8.07 5.49 -14.20
N MET A 154 8.44 5.08 -15.41
CA MET A 154 9.40 3.98 -15.61
C MET A 154 10.80 4.31 -15.07
N ASN A 155 11.20 5.58 -15.04
CA ASN A 155 12.49 5.99 -14.50
C ASN A 155 12.55 5.77 -12.99
N ARG A 156 11.50 6.18 -12.27
CA ARG A 156 11.35 5.93 -10.83
C ARG A 156 11.18 4.45 -10.53
N LEU A 157 10.37 3.74 -11.34
CA LEU A 157 10.13 2.31 -11.18
C LEU A 157 11.41 1.50 -11.36
N THR A 158 12.24 1.80 -12.35
CA THR A 158 13.51 1.11 -12.59
C THR A 158 14.43 1.17 -11.37
N LYS A 159 14.52 2.32 -10.70
CA LYS A 159 15.28 2.44 -9.45
C LYS A 159 14.73 1.52 -8.35
N LYS A 160 13.41 1.44 -8.20
CA LYS A 160 12.76 0.54 -7.24
C LYS A 160 12.98 -0.94 -7.58
N ILE A 161 12.91 -1.30 -8.87
CA ILE A 161 13.19 -2.66 -9.35
C ILE A 161 14.66 -3.04 -9.09
N CYS A 162 15.62 -2.12 -9.27
CA CYS A 162 17.02 -2.36 -8.94
C CYS A 162 17.20 -2.65 -7.44
N ASN A 163 16.52 -1.91 -6.57
CA ASN A 163 16.56 -2.18 -5.13
C ASN A 163 15.89 -3.52 -4.78
N LEU A 164 14.74 -3.83 -5.37
CA LEU A 164 14.11 -5.14 -5.23
C LEU A 164 15.04 -6.28 -5.64
N SER A 165 15.81 -6.12 -6.73
CA SER A 165 16.80 -7.12 -7.15
C SER A 165 17.90 -7.35 -6.11
N LYS A 166 18.29 -6.32 -5.34
CA LYS A 166 19.23 -6.47 -4.22
C LYS A 166 18.63 -7.36 -3.13
N GLU A 167 17.35 -7.14 -2.79
CA GLU A 167 16.67 -7.97 -1.79
C GLU A 167 16.49 -9.42 -2.23
N VAL A 168 16.22 -9.66 -3.52
CA VAL A 168 16.23 -11.04 -4.07
C VAL A 168 17.60 -11.70 -3.95
N ARG A 169 18.69 -10.98 -4.21
CA ARG A 169 20.06 -11.53 -4.04
C ARG A 169 20.37 -11.88 -2.60
N ARG A 170 19.81 -11.15 -1.62
CA ARG A 170 20.00 -11.43 -0.19
C ARG A 170 19.50 -12.82 0.21
N ILE A 171 18.54 -13.40 -0.52
CA ILE A 171 18.08 -14.77 -0.27
C ILE A 171 19.26 -15.76 -0.34
N GLY A 172 20.18 -15.53 -1.27
CA GLY A 172 21.39 -16.38 -1.45
C GLY A 172 22.45 -16.23 -0.37
N LEU A 173 22.37 -15.20 0.49
CA LEU A 173 23.30 -15.00 1.61
C LEU A 173 22.94 -15.84 2.84
N PHE A 174 21.72 -16.33 2.91
CA PHE A 174 21.24 -17.13 4.04
C PHE A 174 21.42 -18.62 3.78
N THR A 175 21.92 -19.34 4.77
CA THR A 175 22.14 -20.78 4.71
C THR A 175 20.95 -21.59 5.21
N GLN A 176 20.16 -21.01 6.11
CA GLN A 176 19.02 -21.72 6.71
C GLN A 176 17.74 -21.52 5.90
N PRO A 177 16.98 -22.59 5.56
CA PRO A 177 15.74 -22.48 4.79
C PRO A 177 14.69 -21.55 5.39
N ASN A 178 14.53 -21.54 6.71
CA ASN A 178 13.59 -20.66 7.39
C ASN A 178 13.93 -19.17 7.19
N THR A 179 15.20 -18.82 7.18
CA THR A 179 15.69 -17.45 6.92
C THR A 179 15.47 -17.06 5.47
N GLN A 180 15.77 -17.99 4.55
CA GLN A 180 15.51 -17.76 3.14
C GLN A 180 14.02 -17.51 2.87
N ALA A 181 13.14 -18.30 3.50
CA ALA A 181 11.70 -18.12 3.39
C ALA A 181 11.22 -16.78 3.98
N ALA A 182 11.79 -16.34 5.09
CA ALA A 182 11.50 -15.01 5.66
C ALA A 182 11.91 -13.89 4.68
N GLN A 183 13.10 -14.00 4.06
CA GLN A 183 13.54 -13.04 3.04
C GLN A 183 12.65 -13.10 1.79
N ILE A 184 12.22 -14.28 1.34
CA ILE A 184 11.23 -14.42 0.26
C ILE A 184 9.95 -13.68 0.58
N GLN A 185 9.45 -13.79 1.82
CA GLN A 185 8.25 -13.08 2.23
C GLN A 185 8.44 -11.55 2.24
N TYR A 186 9.61 -11.08 2.66
CA TYR A 186 9.95 -9.66 2.57
C TYR A 186 9.97 -9.18 1.11
N VAL A 187 10.60 -9.93 0.21
CA VAL A 187 10.57 -9.68 -1.24
C VAL A 187 9.13 -9.63 -1.76
N ASN A 188 8.29 -10.58 -1.35
CA ASN A 188 6.88 -10.64 -1.72
C ASN A 188 6.12 -9.40 -1.27
N SER A 189 6.39 -8.90 -0.05
CA SER A 189 5.75 -7.68 0.44
C SER A 189 6.09 -6.45 -0.42
N ILE A 190 7.33 -6.36 -0.91
CA ILE A 190 7.76 -5.28 -1.81
C ILE A 190 7.07 -5.42 -3.18
N ILE A 191 7.02 -6.63 -3.75
CA ILE A 191 6.34 -6.89 -5.04
C ILE A 191 4.87 -6.51 -4.95
N MET A 192 4.19 -6.98 -3.91
CA MET A 192 2.76 -6.66 -3.69
C MET A 192 2.53 -5.17 -3.48
N GLY A 193 3.37 -4.51 -2.69
CA GLY A 193 3.28 -3.07 -2.46
C GLY A 193 3.46 -2.27 -3.74
N LEU A 194 4.45 -2.62 -4.58
CA LEU A 194 4.65 -2.00 -5.89
C LEU A 194 3.47 -2.24 -6.82
N ALA A 195 2.99 -3.48 -6.91
CA ALA A 195 1.87 -3.83 -7.78
C ALA A 195 0.58 -3.12 -7.37
N GLN A 196 0.27 -3.06 -6.08
CA GLN A 196 -0.89 -2.33 -5.56
C GLN A 196 -0.79 -0.82 -5.80
N TYR A 197 0.41 -0.24 -5.63
CA TYR A 197 0.63 1.18 -5.91
C TYR A 197 0.40 1.54 -7.36
N LEU A 198 0.84 0.69 -8.30
CA LEU A 198 0.69 0.90 -9.74
C LEU A 198 -0.70 0.54 -10.28
N GLN A 199 -1.49 -0.20 -9.52
CA GLN A 199 -2.78 -0.76 -9.92
C GLN A 199 -3.75 0.25 -10.57
N PRO A 200 -3.88 1.53 -10.13
CA PRO A 200 -4.80 2.50 -10.74
C PRO A 200 -4.33 3.06 -12.08
N SER A 201 -3.26 2.54 -12.66
CA SER A 201 -2.68 3.00 -13.93
C SER A 201 -2.67 1.90 -14.99
N ILE A 202 -2.26 2.25 -16.21
CA ILE A 202 -2.01 1.29 -17.29
C ILE A 202 -0.64 0.67 -17.05
N CYS A 203 -0.59 -0.36 -16.20
CA CYS A 203 0.64 -0.88 -15.61
C CYS A 203 1.04 -2.30 -16.05
N SER A 204 0.36 -2.93 -17.00
CA SER A 204 0.68 -4.31 -17.42
C SER A 204 2.14 -4.47 -17.83
N ALA A 205 2.69 -3.54 -18.63
CA ALA A 205 4.10 -3.57 -19.03
C ALA A 205 5.05 -3.40 -17.82
N ALA A 206 4.65 -2.60 -16.83
CA ALA A 206 5.41 -2.41 -15.59
C ALA A 206 5.43 -3.69 -14.74
N TYR A 207 4.31 -4.41 -14.64
CA TYR A 207 4.24 -5.70 -13.95
C TYR A 207 5.17 -6.72 -14.62
N HIS A 208 5.13 -6.84 -15.94
CA HIS A 208 6.05 -7.72 -16.66
C HIS A 208 7.53 -7.33 -16.48
N ALA A 209 7.84 -6.04 -16.40
CA ALA A 209 9.20 -5.58 -16.13
C ALA A 209 9.67 -5.96 -14.72
N ILE A 210 8.81 -5.85 -13.70
CA ILE A 210 9.09 -6.29 -12.33
C ILE A 210 9.34 -7.80 -12.34
N ASP A 211 8.39 -8.59 -12.86
CA ASP A 211 8.45 -10.05 -12.81
C ASP A 211 9.64 -10.60 -13.58
N ARG A 212 9.93 -10.07 -14.77
CA ARG A 212 11.11 -10.47 -15.56
C ARG A 212 12.39 -10.19 -14.79
N ARG A 213 12.53 -9.04 -14.16
CA ARG A 213 13.76 -8.70 -13.42
C ARG A 213 13.91 -9.54 -12.16
N VAL A 214 12.84 -9.77 -11.43
CA VAL A 214 12.81 -10.65 -10.25
C VAL A 214 13.19 -12.08 -10.65
N ASN A 215 12.55 -12.61 -11.69
CA ASN A 215 12.79 -13.98 -12.16
C ASN A 215 14.24 -14.19 -12.63
N ASN A 216 14.79 -13.26 -13.42
CA ASN A 216 16.18 -13.34 -13.87
C ASN A 216 17.17 -13.27 -12.69
N THR A 217 16.88 -12.45 -11.67
CA THR A 217 17.72 -12.37 -10.48
C THR A 217 17.60 -13.63 -9.64
N ALA A 218 16.38 -14.15 -9.46
CA ALA A 218 16.12 -15.39 -8.74
C ALA A 218 16.80 -16.57 -9.43
N LEU A 219 16.75 -16.67 -10.75
CA LEU A 219 17.44 -17.72 -11.51
C LEU A 219 18.94 -17.77 -11.15
N ALA A 220 19.61 -16.62 -11.11
CA ALA A 220 21.02 -16.57 -10.73
C ALA A 220 21.26 -17.01 -9.29
N VAL A 221 20.40 -16.58 -8.36
CA VAL A 221 20.46 -16.98 -6.94
C VAL A 221 20.25 -18.48 -6.77
N TRP A 222 19.21 -19.05 -7.39
CA TRP A 222 18.89 -20.47 -7.27
C TRP A 222 19.92 -21.38 -7.95
N LYS A 223 20.53 -20.94 -9.05
CA LYS A 223 21.68 -21.64 -9.64
C LYS A 223 22.86 -21.77 -8.68
N ASN A 224 23.11 -20.73 -7.89
CA ASN A 224 24.18 -20.75 -6.90
C ASN A 224 23.80 -21.57 -5.65
N LEU A 225 22.57 -21.48 -5.16
CA LEU A 225 22.10 -22.22 -3.98
C LEU A 225 21.92 -23.72 -4.28
N PHE A 226 21.43 -24.06 -5.48
CA PHE A 226 21.02 -25.42 -5.86
C PHE A 226 21.56 -25.80 -7.25
N PRO A 227 22.89 -25.87 -7.47
CA PRO A 227 23.47 -25.99 -8.80
C PRO A 227 22.93 -27.17 -9.62
N LYS A 228 22.68 -28.33 -8.97
CA LYS A 228 22.23 -29.57 -9.62
C LYS A 228 20.73 -29.70 -9.78
N ARG A 229 19.92 -28.91 -9.01
CA ARG A 229 18.47 -29.08 -8.94
C ARG A 229 17.64 -27.78 -9.00
N TYR A 230 18.25 -26.65 -9.41
CA TYR A 230 17.53 -25.36 -9.47
C TYR A 230 16.29 -25.40 -10.37
N ASN A 231 16.27 -26.25 -11.42
CA ASN A 231 15.10 -26.44 -12.27
C ASN A 231 13.92 -27.09 -11.51
N GLN A 232 14.20 -28.00 -10.55
CA GLN A 232 13.19 -28.65 -9.72
C GLN A 232 12.60 -27.69 -8.68
N MET A 233 13.32 -26.60 -8.36
CA MET A 233 12.88 -25.54 -7.46
C MET A 233 11.95 -24.52 -8.13
N GLN A 234 11.59 -24.72 -9.40
CA GLN A 234 10.57 -23.96 -10.11
C GLN A 234 9.22 -24.68 -10.03
N VAL A 235 8.36 -24.21 -9.16
CA VAL A 235 7.04 -24.80 -8.90
C VAL A 235 5.92 -23.88 -9.36
N PRO A 236 4.73 -24.42 -9.67
CA PRO A 236 3.55 -23.59 -9.97
C PRO A 236 3.19 -22.71 -8.80
N LEU A 237 2.76 -21.46 -9.06
CA LEU A 237 2.34 -20.54 -8.01
C LEU A 237 1.26 -21.11 -7.10
N GLN A 238 0.28 -21.83 -7.66
CA GLN A 238 -0.81 -22.45 -6.89
C GLN A 238 -0.36 -23.50 -5.87
N THR A 239 0.87 -24.03 -5.97
CA THR A 239 1.41 -25.01 -5.01
C THR A 239 2.11 -24.36 -3.82
N LEU A 240 2.27 -23.05 -3.84
CA LEU A 240 2.94 -22.32 -2.78
C LEU A 240 2.06 -22.25 -1.52
N CYS A 241 2.66 -22.53 -0.37
CA CYS A 241 2.01 -22.40 0.92
C CYS A 241 1.96 -20.96 1.43
N ASN A 242 2.91 -20.12 1.02
CA ASN A 242 2.86 -18.71 1.30
C ASN A 242 1.93 -18.00 0.30
N LEU A 243 1.10 -17.08 0.77
CA LEU A 243 0.12 -16.33 -0.01
C LEU A 243 -0.90 -17.21 -0.78
N PRO A 244 -1.51 -18.22 -0.16
CA PRO A 244 -2.31 -19.24 -0.86
C PRO A 244 -3.49 -18.63 -1.61
N HIS A 245 -4.19 -17.64 -1.01
CA HIS A 245 -5.35 -16.98 -1.63
C HIS A 245 -4.97 -16.14 -2.85
N ARG A 246 -3.72 -15.62 -2.88
CA ARG A 246 -3.22 -14.85 -4.01
C ARG A 246 -2.86 -15.74 -5.19
N HIS A 247 -2.38 -16.93 -4.91
CA HIS A 247 -1.83 -17.85 -5.91
C HIS A 247 -2.83 -18.87 -6.45
N GLU A 248 -4.04 -18.89 -5.90
CA GLU A 248 -5.08 -19.84 -6.29
C GLU A 248 -5.39 -19.78 -7.79
N GLY A 249 -5.31 -20.92 -8.46
CA GLY A 249 -5.57 -21.06 -9.91
C GLY A 249 -4.42 -20.64 -10.84
N TYR A 250 -3.31 -20.09 -10.33
CA TYR A 250 -2.18 -19.69 -11.18
C TYR A 250 -1.18 -20.84 -11.38
N LYS A 251 -1.05 -21.29 -12.64
CA LYS A 251 -0.12 -22.39 -13.05
C LYS A 251 1.28 -21.91 -13.44
N SER A 252 1.50 -20.60 -13.55
CA SER A 252 2.82 -20.03 -13.86
C SER A 252 3.86 -20.47 -12.84
N LYS A 253 5.08 -20.80 -13.30
CA LYS A 253 6.17 -21.26 -12.42
C LYS A 253 6.93 -20.10 -11.80
N THR A 254 7.36 -20.29 -10.57
CA THR A 254 8.21 -19.36 -9.81
C THR A 254 9.27 -20.13 -9.03
N PHE A 255 10.33 -19.44 -8.64
CA PHE A 255 11.36 -20.00 -7.76
C PHE A 255 10.87 -20.07 -6.32
N ALA A 256 11.06 -21.24 -5.72
CA ALA A 256 10.65 -21.54 -4.36
C ALA A 256 11.71 -22.38 -3.62
N ILE A 257 11.58 -22.43 -2.31
CA ILE A 257 12.34 -23.34 -1.43
C ILE A 257 11.36 -24.28 -0.75
N GLU A 258 11.81 -25.46 -0.42
CA GLU A 258 11.03 -26.48 0.28
C GLU A 258 11.40 -26.49 1.76
N ILE A 259 10.39 -26.46 2.63
CA ILE A 259 10.53 -26.56 4.08
C ILE A 259 9.41 -27.48 4.58
N GLU A 260 9.76 -28.59 5.23
CA GLU A 260 8.80 -29.57 5.76
C GLU A 260 7.75 -29.99 4.70
N GLU A 261 8.21 -30.37 3.50
CA GLU A 261 7.38 -30.77 2.36
C GLU A 261 6.41 -29.67 1.84
N LYS A 262 6.65 -28.40 2.20
CA LYS A 262 5.85 -27.24 1.77
C LYS A 262 6.72 -26.28 0.97
N TRP A 263 6.14 -25.72 -0.09
CA TRP A 263 6.81 -24.78 -0.97
C TRP A 263 6.57 -23.34 -0.58
N TYR A 264 7.64 -22.57 -0.40
CA TYR A 264 7.63 -21.13 -0.11
C TYR A 264 8.34 -20.40 -1.25
N GLY A 265 7.61 -19.63 -2.04
CA GLY A 265 8.14 -19.05 -3.27
C GLY A 265 7.87 -17.55 -3.43
N ILE A 266 8.52 -17.01 -4.47
CA ILE A 266 8.40 -15.60 -4.84
C ILE A 266 7.08 -15.39 -5.60
N THR A 267 6.28 -14.39 -5.21
CA THR A 267 5.06 -14.01 -5.92
C THR A 267 5.35 -13.22 -7.19
N CYS A 268 4.34 -13.05 -8.04
CA CYS A 268 4.43 -12.25 -9.25
C CYS A 268 3.55 -11.00 -9.17
N ALA A 269 4.01 -9.91 -9.80
CA ALA A 269 3.26 -8.67 -9.86
C ALA A 269 2.02 -8.78 -10.77
N PHE A 270 2.12 -9.54 -11.88
CA PHE A 270 1.04 -9.68 -12.88
C PHE A 270 -0.27 -10.25 -12.33
N ILE A 271 -0.21 -10.98 -11.20
CA ILE A 271 -1.40 -11.48 -10.49
C ILE A 271 -2.30 -10.34 -10.01
N THR A 272 -1.72 -9.17 -9.76
CA THR A 272 -2.48 -7.99 -9.32
C THR A 272 -3.25 -7.42 -10.50
N HIS A 273 -4.58 -7.50 -10.46
CA HIS A 273 -5.42 -6.97 -11.52
C HIS A 273 -5.32 -5.46 -11.61
N VAL A 274 -5.17 -4.95 -12.84
CA VAL A 274 -5.23 -3.52 -13.13
C VAL A 274 -6.62 -2.99 -12.79
N LYS A 275 -6.69 -1.90 -12.04
CA LYS A 275 -7.94 -1.20 -11.67
C LYS A 275 -7.97 0.21 -12.24
N TYR A 276 -7.54 0.36 -13.50
CA TYR A 276 -7.68 1.63 -14.18
C TYR A 276 -9.15 1.96 -14.37
N GLU A 277 -9.57 3.04 -13.75
CA GLU A 277 -10.94 3.54 -13.86
C GLU A 277 -10.95 4.92 -14.50
N THR A 278 -11.79 5.08 -15.52
CA THR A 278 -12.02 6.38 -16.18
C THR A 278 -13.06 7.24 -15.46
N ARG A 279 -13.59 6.75 -14.35
CA ARG A 279 -14.65 7.45 -13.61
C ARG A 279 -14.07 8.57 -12.74
N PRO A 280 -14.75 9.71 -12.64
CA PRO A 280 -14.33 10.78 -11.75
C PRO A 280 -14.35 10.29 -10.30
N PHE A 281 -13.32 10.71 -9.54
CA PHE A 281 -13.25 10.46 -8.10
C PHE A 281 -14.45 11.11 -7.40
N ASN A 282 -15.12 10.36 -6.53
CA ASN A 282 -16.19 10.91 -5.72
C ASN A 282 -15.60 11.68 -4.53
N GLN A 283 -15.68 13.00 -4.57
CA GLN A 283 -15.14 13.88 -3.54
C GLN A 283 -15.80 13.69 -2.17
N HIS A 284 -17.02 13.14 -2.11
CA HIS A 284 -17.69 12.80 -0.85
C HIS A 284 -17.20 11.51 -0.23
N MET A 285 -16.39 10.71 -0.96
CA MET A 285 -15.77 9.49 -0.45
C MET A 285 -14.56 9.84 0.43
N THR A 286 -14.85 10.23 1.65
CA THR A 286 -13.85 10.63 2.65
C THR A 286 -13.93 9.73 3.89
N PRO A 287 -12.80 9.39 4.56
CA PRO A 287 -12.83 8.62 5.80
C PRO A 287 -13.37 9.42 7.00
N TYR A 288 -13.47 10.74 6.87
CA TYR A 288 -13.79 11.65 7.99
C TYR A 288 -15.28 11.80 8.24
N THR A 289 -16.15 11.47 7.28
CA THR A 289 -17.60 11.53 7.42
C THR A 289 -18.22 10.13 7.39
N GLU A 290 -19.37 9.95 8.02
CA GLU A 290 -20.10 8.69 8.00
C GLU A 290 -20.57 8.33 6.58
N GLU A 291 -21.10 9.31 5.85
CA GLU A 291 -21.51 9.17 4.46
C GLU A 291 -20.32 8.76 3.57
N GLY A 292 -19.19 9.43 3.73
CA GLY A 292 -17.97 9.11 2.98
C GLY A 292 -17.48 7.69 3.23
N ARG A 293 -17.54 7.22 4.47
CA ARG A 293 -17.21 5.83 4.82
C ARG A 293 -18.20 4.83 4.19
N ARG A 294 -19.51 5.15 4.16
CA ARG A 294 -20.52 4.31 3.48
C ARG A 294 -20.25 4.23 1.98
N ILE A 295 -19.96 5.37 1.32
CA ILE A 295 -19.59 5.41 -0.10
C ILE A 295 -18.35 4.55 -0.36
N TYR A 296 -17.31 4.67 0.47
CA TYR A 296 -16.07 3.89 0.35
C TYR A 296 -16.32 2.38 0.50
N VAL A 297 -17.12 1.98 1.48
CA VAL A 297 -17.48 0.57 1.69
C VAL A 297 -18.27 0.03 0.50
N SER A 298 -19.27 0.76 0.00
CA SER A 298 -20.04 0.35 -1.17
C SER A 298 -19.20 0.25 -2.44
N TYR A 299 -18.23 1.13 -2.61
CA TYR A 299 -17.26 1.09 -3.68
C TYR A 299 -16.38 -0.17 -3.60
N ARG A 300 -15.85 -0.48 -2.41
CA ARG A 300 -15.02 -1.67 -2.19
C ARG A 300 -15.76 -2.99 -2.30
N THR A 301 -17.05 -3.04 -1.95
CA THR A 301 -17.84 -4.27 -2.07
C THR A 301 -18.14 -4.64 -3.51
N LYS A 302 -18.25 -3.65 -4.41
CA LYS A 302 -18.39 -3.89 -5.87
C LYS A 302 -17.07 -4.38 -6.51
N HIS A 303 -15.94 -3.95 -5.99
CA HIS A 303 -14.60 -4.30 -6.44
C HIS A 303 -13.90 -5.04 -5.30
N LYS A 304 -14.26 -6.31 -5.10
CA LYS A 304 -13.61 -7.13 -4.06
C LYS A 304 -12.09 -7.02 -4.21
N PRO A 305 -11.37 -6.47 -3.22
CA PRO A 305 -9.93 -6.62 -3.22
C PRO A 305 -9.60 -8.11 -3.22
N LEU A 306 -8.47 -8.47 -3.81
CA LEU A 306 -7.91 -9.82 -3.60
C LEU A 306 -7.99 -10.13 -2.11
N PRO A 307 -8.41 -11.35 -1.72
CA PRO A 307 -8.44 -11.75 -0.31
C PRO A 307 -7.10 -11.37 0.32
N CYS A 308 -7.17 -10.76 1.50
CA CYS A 308 -6.03 -10.05 2.09
C CYS A 308 -4.87 -10.97 2.45
N ASP A 309 -3.97 -11.16 1.53
CA ASP A 309 -2.58 -11.45 1.86
C ASP A 309 -1.94 -10.11 2.28
N ARG A 310 -1.93 -9.84 3.57
CA ARG A 310 -1.38 -8.59 4.09
C ARG A 310 0.15 -8.70 4.20
N PRO A 311 0.88 -7.59 3.99
CA PRO A 311 2.32 -7.59 4.21
C PRO A 311 2.64 -7.93 5.66
N SER A 312 3.81 -8.55 5.84
CA SER A 312 4.37 -8.85 7.15
C SER A 312 4.54 -7.59 7.99
N ILE A 313 4.18 -7.66 9.27
CA ILE A 313 4.43 -6.60 10.26
C ILE A 313 5.77 -6.75 10.96
N ASN A 314 6.43 -7.92 10.81
CA ASN A 314 7.74 -8.17 11.37
C ASN A 314 8.80 -8.11 10.25
N THR A 315 9.98 -7.64 10.58
CA THR A 315 11.14 -7.75 9.69
C THR A 315 11.62 -9.20 9.62
N PRO A 316 12.39 -9.60 8.59
CA PRO A 316 13.02 -10.91 8.55
C PRO A 316 13.88 -11.18 9.80
N GLU A 317 14.53 -10.15 10.33
CA GLU A 317 15.32 -10.20 11.56
C GLU A 317 14.46 -10.51 12.79
N ASP A 318 13.29 -9.89 12.93
CA ASP A 318 12.35 -10.17 14.03
C ASP A 318 11.84 -11.62 13.99
N ILE A 319 11.56 -12.14 12.80
CA ILE A 319 11.14 -13.54 12.61
C ILE A 319 12.27 -14.49 13.02
N LEU A 320 13.52 -14.17 12.62
CA LEU A 320 14.71 -14.93 12.97
C LEU A 320 14.96 -14.96 14.48
N LEU A 321 15.02 -13.79 15.11
CA LEU A 321 15.24 -13.67 16.56
C LEU A 321 14.17 -14.43 17.35
N SER A 322 12.91 -14.37 16.91
CA SER A 322 11.82 -15.06 17.57
C SER A 322 11.87 -16.58 17.37
N ALA A 323 12.35 -17.06 16.21
CA ALA A 323 12.56 -18.49 15.94
C ALA A 323 13.74 -19.05 16.75
N TYR A 324 14.82 -18.29 16.88
CA TYR A 324 16.01 -18.67 17.65
C TYR A 324 15.73 -18.69 19.16
N ALA A 325 15.00 -17.71 19.68
CA ALA A 325 14.75 -17.55 21.13
C ALA A 325 13.82 -18.61 21.72
N ARG A 326 13.05 -19.37 20.90
CA ARG A 326 12.02 -20.28 21.39
C ARG A 326 12.31 -21.77 21.25
N GLY A 327 13.48 -22.12 20.74
CA GLY A 327 13.83 -23.52 20.49
C GLY A 327 12.97 -24.16 19.39
N LYS A 328 13.40 -25.31 18.89
CA LYS A 328 12.78 -26.03 17.76
C LYS A 328 11.51 -26.78 18.14
N GLY A 329 10.50 -26.10 18.72
CA GLY A 329 9.19 -26.72 18.91
C GLY A 329 8.45 -26.81 17.56
N TRP A 330 7.97 -27.99 17.19
CA TRP A 330 7.21 -28.23 15.95
C TRP A 330 5.99 -27.29 15.77
N LYS A 331 5.42 -26.76 16.87
CA LYS A 331 4.31 -25.80 16.89
C LYS A 331 4.72 -24.38 16.47
N ALA A 332 5.97 -24.02 16.61
CA ALA A 332 6.50 -22.69 16.26
C ALA A 332 7.34 -22.75 14.99
N ASN A 333 6.86 -23.42 13.97
CA ASN A 333 7.48 -23.51 12.65
C ASN A 333 7.29 -22.21 11.83
N PHE A 334 7.83 -22.19 10.62
CA PHE A 334 7.73 -21.03 9.73
C PHE A 334 6.28 -20.61 9.45
N GLU A 335 5.36 -21.57 9.26
CA GLU A 335 3.94 -21.30 9.04
C GLU A 335 3.30 -20.55 10.23
N TYR A 336 3.67 -20.89 11.47
CA TYR A 336 3.23 -20.16 12.65
C TYR A 336 3.65 -18.69 12.60
N PHE A 337 4.93 -18.42 12.28
CA PHE A 337 5.44 -17.05 12.21
C PHE A 337 4.78 -16.22 11.12
N MET A 338 4.47 -16.82 10.00
CA MET A 338 3.75 -16.18 8.92
C MET A 338 2.29 -15.89 9.30
N ASN A 339 1.59 -16.90 9.79
CA ASN A 339 0.16 -16.82 10.01
C ASN A 339 -0.23 -16.04 11.27
N ARG A 340 0.66 -15.88 12.25
CA ARG A 340 0.40 -15.05 13.44
C ARG A 340 0.18 -13.59 13.08
N GLU A 341 0.84 -13.10 12.03
CA GLU A 341 0.66 -11.72 11.55
C GLU A 341 -0.69 -11.53 10.86
N TYR A 342 -1.12 -12.51 10.08
CA TYR A 342 -2.47 -12.51 9.53
C TYR A 342 -3.52 -12.52 10.63
N ALA A 343 -3.31 -13.30 11.70
CA ALA A 343 -4.18 -13.31 12.87
C ALA A 343 -4.21 -11.95 13.58
N TYR A 344 -3.04 -11.28 13.74
CA TYR A 344 -2.94 -9.94 14.32
C TYR A 344 -3.74 -8.91 13.51
N ASN A 345 -3.57 -8.94 12.20
CA ASN A 345 -4.30 -8.05 11.29
C ASN A 345 -5.80 -8.33 11.25
N ARG A 346 -6.21 -9.61 11.25
CA ARG A 346 -7.62 -10.01 11.36
C ARG A 346 -8.25 -9.42 12.61
N ASP A 347 -7.54 -9.45 13.73
CA ASP A 347 -8.01 -8.99 15.04
C ASP A 347 -7.79 -7.49 15.23
N LYS A 348 -7.31 -6.78 14.19
CA LYS A 348 -7.11 -5.31 14.16
C LYS A 348 -6.20 -4.80 15.29
N GLY A 349 -5.17 -5.55 15.65
CA GLY A 349 -4.25 -5.20 16.73
C GLY A 349 -4.88 -5.17 18.12
N LYS A 350 -5.94 -5.97 18.34
CA LYS A 350 -6.65 -6.05 19.63
C LYS A 350 -6.53 -7.43 20.26
N CYS A 351 -6.52 -7.48 21.59
CA CYS A 351 -6.69 -8.71 22.34
C CYS A 351 -8.04 -9.35 22.00
N LYS A 352 -8.03 -10.62 21.62
CA LYS A 352 -9.25 -11.34 21.22
C LYS A 352 -10.23 -11.55 22.37
N CYS A 353 -9.75 -11.61 23.63
CA CYS A 353 -10.59 -11.74 24.81
C CYS A 353 -11.16 -10.38 25.25
N CYS A 354 -10.31 -9.45 25.73
CA CYS A 354 -10.76 -8.20 26.33
C CYS A 354 -10.95 -7.04 25.36
N GLY A 355 -10.57 -7.19 24.09
CA GLY A 355 -10.71 -6.14 23.07
C GLY A 355 -9.76 -4.96 23.21
N ARG A 356 -8.87 -4.93 24.19
CA ARG A 356 -7.88 -3.86 24.39
C ARG A 356 -6.90 -3.84 23.23
N TYR A 357 -6.53 -2.66 22.75
CA TYR A 357 -5.48 -2.49 21.76
C TYR A 357 -4.11 -2.85 22.33
N PHE A 358 -3.28 -3.47 21.51
CA PHE A 358 -1.87 -3.65 21.81
C PHE A 358 -1.13 -2.34 21.48
N SER A 359 -0.47 -1.76 22.48
CA SER A 359 0.56 -0.75 22.22
C SER A 359 1.89 -1.45 21.94
N ASP A 360 2.81 -0.75 21.23
CA ASP A 360 4.09 -1.33 20.81
C ASP A 360 4.93 -1.89 21.97
N ASN A 361 4.77 -1.33 23.16
CA ASN A 361 5.53 -1.72 24.37
C ASN A 361 4.82 -2.74 25.27
N LEU A 362 3.58 -3.17 24.94
CA LEU A 362 2.88 -4.15 25.76
C LEU A 362 3.19 -5.58 25.28
N PRO A 363 3.67 -6.46 26.17
CA PRO A 363 3.90 -7.84 25.83
C PRO A 363 2.59 -8.51 25.42
N LYS A 364 2.64 -9.20 24.28
CA LYS A 364 1.51 -9.86 23.63
C LYS A 364 1.89 -11.26 23.19
N HIS A 365 0.94 -12.17 23.23
CA HIS A 365 1.16 -13.58 22.85
C HIS A 365 0.20 -14.00 21.74
N CYS A 366 0.73 -14.64 20.71
CA CYS A 366 -0.07 -15.34 19.72
C CYS A 366 -0.35 -16.76 20.25
N HIS A 367 -1.60 -17.02 20.58
CA HIS A 367 -2.09 -18.23 21.24
C HIS A 367 -2.71 -19.19 20.22
N HIS A 368 -2.40 -20.49 20.31
CA HIS A 368 -3.12 -21.53 19.59
C HIS A 368 -4.45 -21.82 20.29
N VAL A 369 -5.56 -21.56 19.63
CA VAL A 369 -6.92 -21.72 20.18
C VAL A 369 -7.19 -23.19 20.55
N ASN A 370 -6.80 -24.12 19.67
CA ASN A 370 -6.80 -25.54 19.89
C ASN A 370 -5.39 -26.09 19.64
N ASN A 371 -4.75 -26.59 20.67
CA ASN A 371 -3.39 -27.11 20.64
C ASN A 371 -3.27 -28.58 20.29
N LYS A 372 -4.40 -29.30 20.13
CA LYS A 372 -4.48 -30.72 19.77
C LYS A 372 -4.63 -30.96 18.27
N LEU A 373 -4.73 -29.88 17.46
CA LEU A 373 -4.85 -30.04 16.02
C LEU A 373 -3.55 -30.59 15.40
N PRO A 374 -3.67 -31.38 14.32
CA PRO A 374 -2.51 -31.87 13.58
C PRO A 374 -1.70 -30.72 12.97
N VAL A 375 -0.43 -30.98 12.60
CA VAL A 375 0.55 -29.98 12.13
C VAL A 375 0.00 -29.15 10.97
N GLU A 376 -0.74 -29.75 10.04
CA GLU A 376 -1.31 -29.11 8.86
C GLU A 376 -2.42 -28.10 9.20
N LYS A 377 -2.98 -28.17 10.41
CA LYS A 377 -4.11 -27.34 10.84
C LYS A 377 -3.80 -26.43 12.02
N ILE A 378 -2.78 -26.78 12.84
CA ILE A 378 -2.52 -26.09 14.11
C ILE A 378 -2.13 -24.62 13.89
N ASN A 379 -1.36 -24.31 12.85
CA ASN A 379 -0.86 -23.00 12.54
C ASN A 379 -1.75 -22.19 11.56
N LYS A 380 -2.92 -22.71 11.20
CA LYS A 380 -3.86 -21.93 10.38
C LYS A 380 -4.32 -20.66 11.12
N VAL A 381 -4.47 -19.58 10.37
CA VAL A 381 -4.89 -18.26 10.88
C VAL A 381 -6.16 -18.36 11.76
N SER A 382 -7.11 -19.24 11.41
CA SER A 382 -8.33 -19.48 12.17
C SER A 382 -8.08 -20.05 13.58
N ASN A 383 -6.97 -20.75 13.77
CA ASN A 383 -6.57 -21.34 15.06
C ASN A 383 -5.60 -20.45 15.86
N LEU A 384 -5.24 -19.28 15.38
CA LEU A 384 -4.36 -18.34 16.06
C LEU A 384 -5.15 -17.16 16.61
N ALA A 385 -4.86 -16.74 17.83
CA ALA A 385 -5.48 -15.59 18.47
C ALA A 385 -4.45 -14.77 19.26
N TRP A 386 -4.43 -13.46 19.07
CA TRP A 386 -3.56 -12.58 19.83
C TRP A 386 -4.22 -12.22 21.18
N LEU A 387 -3.51 -12.47 22.24
CA LEU A 387 -3.95 -12.21 23.63
C LEU A 387 -2.94 -11.32 24.35
N CYS A 388 -3.44 -10.41 25.18
CA CYS A 388 -2.59 -9.70 26.13
C CYS A 388 -2.14 -10.68 27.25
N VAL A 389 -1.04 -10.37 27.92
CA VAL A 389 -0.47 -11.25 28.95
C VAL A 389 -1.48 -11.63 30.03
N PRO A 390 -2.29 -10.72 30.61
CA PRO A 390 -3.30 -11.11 31.58
C PRO A 390 -4.32 -12.12 31.02
N CYS A 391 -4.88 -11.87 29.85
CA CYS A 391 -5.84 -12.77 29.22
C CYS A 391 -5.20 -14.13 28.87
N HIS A 392 -3.97 -14.13 28.37
CA HIS A 392 -3.23 -15.35 28.06
C HIS A 392 -2.98 -16.22 29.30
N ARG A 393 -2.60 -15.60 30.44
CA ARG A 393 -2.42 -16.29 31.70
C ARG A 393 -3.75 -16.90 32.20
N MET A 394 -4.85 -16.11 32.15
CA MET A 394 -6.16 -16.60 32.55
C MET A 394 -6.65 -17.75 31.65
N VAL A 395 -6.35 -17.77 30.38
CA VAL A 395 -6.69 -18.86 29.47
C VAL A 395 -5.92 -20.14 29.80
N HIS A 396 -4.66 -20.03 30.22
CA HIS A 396 -3.86 -21.22 30.51
C HIS A 396 -4.05 -21.75 31.92
N ASN A 397 -3.81 -21.03 32.96
CA ASN A 397 -3.86 -21.63 34.33
C ASN A 397 -4.12 -20.62 35.46
N SER A 398 -4.20 -19.33 35.20
CA SER A 398 -4.44 -18.37 36.27
C SER A 398 -5.92 -18.25 36.59
N PRO A 399 -6.28 -17.96 37.85
CA PRO A 399 -7.64 -17.59 38.20
C PRO A 399 -8.07 -16.33 37.45
N ILE A 400 -9.38 -16.11 37.32
CA ILE A 400 -9.91 -14.90 36.72
C ILE A 400 -9.57 -13.73 37.62
N TYR A 401 -8.92 -12.70 37.05
CA TYR A 401 -8.54 -11.52 37.83
C TYR A 401 -9.76 -10.69 38.24
N PRO A 402 -9.76 -10.18 39.50
CA PRO A 402 -10.83 -9.28 39.97
C PRO A 402 -11.04 -8.11 39.01
N GLY A 403 -12.31 -7.74 38.78
CA GLY A 403 -12.66 -6.63 37.88
C GLY A 403 -12.69 -6.97 36.38
N THR A 404 -12.50 -8.27 36.02
CA THR A 404 -12.67 -8.70 34.64
C THR A 404 -14.16 -8.70 34.25
N ASP A 405 -14.51 -8.05 33.13
CA ASP A 405 -15.89 -7.99 32.67
C ASP A 405 -16.44 -9.35 32.19
N GLN A 406 -17.74 -9.55 32.32
CA GLN A 406 -18.43 -10.78 31.98
C GLN A 406 -18.22 -11.27 30.55
N LYS A 407 -18.11 -10.33 29.60
CA LYS A 407 -17.87 -10.65 28.20
C LYS A 407 -16.47 -11.24 27.98
N THR A 408 -15.48 -10.69 28.65
CA THR A 408 -14.10 -11.19 28.65
C THR A 408 -14.03 -12.56 29.34
N ILE A 409 -14.71 -12.76 30.47
CA ILE A 409 -14.78 -14.05 31.20
C ILE A 409 -15.31 -15.14 30.26
N ARG A 410 -16.47 -14.92 29.63
CA ARG A 410 -17.05 -15.88 28.66
C ARG A 410 -16.10 -16.29 27.56
N LYS A 411 -15.33 -15.34 27.02
CA LYS A 411 -14.34 -15.64 25.99
C LYS A 411 -13.16 -16.44 26.51
N ILE A 412 -12.67 -16.13 27.69
CA ILE A 412 -11.60 -16.88 28.34
C ILE A 412 -12.05 -18.35 28.59
N GLU A 413 -13.26 -18.57 29.07
CA GLU A 413 -13.83 -19.87 29.26
C GLU A 413 -13.96 -20.68 27.97
N GLN A 414 -14.42 -20.03 26.89
CA GLN A 414 -14.46 -20.62 25.53
C GLN A 414 -13.08 -21.08 25.06
N TYR A 415 -12.02 -20.30 25.33
CA TYR A 415 -10.65 -20.68 24.98
C TYR A 415 -10.13 -21.80 25.88
N LYS A 416 -10.44 -21.80 27.18
CA LYS A 416 -10.11 -22.91 28.10
C LYS A 416 -10.71 -24.24 27.63
N GLN A 417 -12.00 -24.24 27.28
CA GLN A 417 -12.68 -25.44 26.77
C GLN A 417 -12.07 -26.02 25.50
N LYS A 418 -11.46 -25.21 24.66
CA LYS A 418 -10.78 -25.65 23.41
C LYS A 418 -9.34 -26.12 23.63
N LEU A 419 -8.77 -25.85 24.80
CA LEU A 419 -7.46 -26.35 25.19
C LEU A 419 -7.53 -27.72 25.87
N THR A 420 -8.64 -28.00 26.58
CA THR A 420 -8.95 -29.30 27.18
C THR A 420 -9.42 -30.28 26.11
#